data_1b9cecd971e652776756ef494608fd69
#
_entry.id   1b9cecd971e652776756ef494608fd69
#
_cell.length_a   1.000
_cell.length_b   1.000
_cell.length_c   1.000
_cell.angle_alpha   90.00
_cell.angle_beta   90.00
_cell.angle_gamma   90.00
#
_symmetry.space_group_name_H-M   'P 1'
#
loop_
_entity.id
_entity.type
_entity.pdbx_description
1 polymer ?
#
loop_
_entity_poly.entity_id
_entity_poly.type
_entity_poly.pdbx_seq_one_letter_code
_entity_poly.pdbx_strand_id
1 'polypeptide(L)'
;MIDPTGSVVVALIAAGLGVSFVSADRHSPTSWLLGVTFWCVGGSIFANVCLVHAQTESSIRALSVIAGIHEAGAMIGFHEWILRVRRTIPARGLRTTFGDRLSRFGEVAALVYLALAIWLPDVRAREFVGALQAEGALGRPAFYLFFVPSNLSILSGLLSIGLVLRRRPDPGERTRLLALCAAGPLLATGLILPLDWAPIAGALGEIVFLIGALRYHVFQGQRGQFLGRFLSPQVAEIVRSEGLAAVMRESTAELSVVACDLRGFTRLSEATSSQRVIQVLREYYDAVGGEAAELGGTIKDLAGDGILILVGAPLPYPDHARARCAWRNGSATRSKRD
;
A
#
# COMPACT_ATOMS: atom_id res chain seq x y z
N MET A 1 -10.68 -9.50 38.98
CA MET A 1 -11.36 -9.73 37.68
C MET A 1 -10.67 -8.82 36.69
N ILE A 2 -9.99 -9.37 35.69
CA ILE A 2 -9.22 -8.59 34.71
C ILE A 2 -10.23 -7.88 33.82
N ASP A 3 -10.12 -6.56 33.68
CA ASP A 3 -10.99 -5.78 32.81
C ASP A 3 -10.65 -6.05 31.35
N PRO A 4 -11.52 -6.70 30.57
CA PRO A 4 -11.24 -7.02 29.17
C PRO A 4 -11.32 -5.82 28.23
N THR A 5 -11.78 -4.65 28.73
CA THR A 5 -12.10 -3.47 27.91
C THR A 5 -10.91 -3.01 27.09
N GLY A 6 -9.72 -2.96 27.67
CA GLY A 6 -8.50 -2.56 26.96
C GLY A 6 -8.17 -3.49 25.79
N SER A 7 -8.22 -4.79 26.01
CA SER A 7 -7.96 -5.79 24.96
C SER A 7 -9.00 -5.76 23.84
N VAL A 8 -10.28 -5.56 24.18
CA VAL A 8 -11.35 -5.43 23.18
C VAL A 8 -11.15 -4.17 22.33
N VAL A 9 -10.75 -3.05 22.93
CA VAL A 9 -10.43 -1.82 22.18
C VAL A 9 -9.28 -2.05 21.20
N VAL A 10 -8.20 -2.71 21.63
CA VAL A 10 -7.06 -3.06 20.76
C VAL A 10 -7.52 -3.96 19.61
N ALA A 11 -8.34 -4.98 19.88
CA ALA A 11 -8.89 -5.85 18.84
C ALA A 11 -9.74 -5.08 17.81
N LEU A 12 -10.54 -4.10 18.25
CA LEU A 12 -11.33 -3.24 17.35
C LEU A 12 -10.45 -2.31 16.51
N ILE A 13 -9.39 -1.77 17.10
CA ILE A 13 -8.41 -0.94 16.35
C ILE A 13 -7.74 -1.79 15.26
N ALA A 14 -7.28 -3.00 15.59
CA ALA A 14 -6.71 -3.92 14.60
C ALA A 14 -7.70 -4.23 13.47
N ALA A 15 -8.96 -4.52 13.80
CA ALA A 15 -10.00 -4.76 12.80
C ALA A 15 -10.23 -3.53 11.89
N GLY A 16 -10.29 -2.33 12.50
CA GLY A 16 -10.41 -1.05 11.78
C GLY A 16 -9.24 -0.77 10.84
N LEU A 17 -8.01 -1.08 11.27
CA LEU A 17 -6.82 -1.01 10.42
C LEU A 17 -6.95 -1.95 9.22
N GLY A 18 -7.42 -3.18 9.43
CA GLY A 18 -7.67 -4.12 8.34
C GLY A 18 -8.64 -3.56 7.29
N VAL A 19 -9.77 -2.99 7.73
CA VAL A 19 -10.73 -2.32 6.84
C VAL A 19 -10.09 -1.14 6.11
N SER A 20 -9.30 -0.32 6.81
CA SER A 20 -8.62 0.85 6.23
C SER A 20 -7.70 0.45 5.08
N PHE A 21 -6.88 -0.62 5.25
CA PHE A 21 -5.98 -1.08 4.20
C PHE A 21 -6.72 -1.59 2.96
N VAL A 22 -7.77 -2.39 3.14
CA VAL A 22 -8.58 -2.90 2.03
C VAL A 22 -9.31 -1.76 1.32
N SER A 23 -9.81 -0.77 2.06
CA SER A 23 -10.53 0.38 1.50
C SER A 23 -9.61 1.34 0.73
N ALA A 24 -8.34 1.47 1.15
CA ALA A 24 -7.36 2.34 0.50
C ALA A 24 -6.99 1.87 -0.92
N ASP A 25 -6.92 0.57 -1.15
CA ASP A 25 -6.70 0.00 -2.48
C ASP A 25 -7.32 -1.41 -2.58
N ARG A 26 -8.57 -1.44 -3.05
CA ARG A 26 -9.35 -2.69 -3.19
C ARG A 26 -8.81 -3.63 -4.26
N HIS A 27 -8.03 -3.13 -5.20
CA HIS A 27 -7.46 -3.93 -6.30
C HIS A 27 -6.06 -4.47 -5.98
N SER A 28 -5.42 -3.98 -4.92
CA SER A 28 -4.09 -4.41 -4.52
C SER A 28 -4.13 -5.69 -3.68
N PRO A 29 -3.52 -6.80 -4.17
CA PRO A 29 -3.40 -8.02 -3.37
C PRO A 29 -2.58 -7.84 -2.09
N THR A 30 -1.66 -6.87 -2.05
CA THR A 30 -0.87 -6.55 -0.85
C THR A 30 -1.69 -5.85 0.22
N SER A 31 -2.64 -4.98 -0.17
CA SER A 31 -3.57 -4.32 0.75
C SER A 31 -4.54 -5.32 1.37
N TRP A 32 -5.09 -6.24 0.58
CA TRP A 32 -5.93 -7.32 1.06
C TRP A 32 -5.20 -8.22 2.07
N LEU A 33 -3.97 -8.62 1.73
CA LEU A 33 -3.18 -9.49 2.59
C LEU A 33 -2.88 -8.84 3.94
N LEU A 34 -2.54 -7.55 3.93
CA LEU A 34 -2.30 -6.79 5.15
C LEU A 34 -3.61 -6.62 5.95
N GLY A 35 -4.73 -6.36 5.27
CA GLY A 35 -6.05 -6.31 5.90
C GLY A 35 -6.43 -7.59 6.61
N VAL A 36 -6.29 -8.74 5.94
CA VAL A 36 -6.52 -10.07 6.53
C VAL A 36 -5.58 -10.32 7.72
N THR A 37 -4.30 -9.92 7.61
CA THR A 37 -3.34 -10.04 8.71
C THR A 37 -3.83 -9.30 9.96
N PHE A 38 -4.30 -8.05 9.83
CA PHE A 38 -4.85 -7.29 10.94
C PHE A 38 -6.17 -7.86 11.48
N TRP A 39 -7.05 -8.38 10.64
CA TRP A 39 -8.25 -9.10 11.09
C TRP A 39 -7.89 -10.35 11.89
N CYS A 40 -6.86 -11.07 11.48
CA CYS A 40 -6.33 -12.19 12.25
C CYS A 40 -5.75 -11.72 13.60
N VAL A 41 -5.03 -10.61 13.66
CA VAL A 41 -4.54 -10.01 14.92
C VAL A 41 -5.72 -9.67 15.83
N GLY A 42 -6.71 -8.92 15.35
CA GLY A 42 -7.91 -8.57 16.13
C GLY A 42 -8.68 -9.79 16.58
N GLY A 43 -8.88 -10.77 15.70
CA GLY A 43 -9.55 -12.04 16.00
C GLY A 43 -8.82 -12.86 17.06
N SER A 44 -7.49 -12.89 17.03
CA SER A 44 -6.68 -13.59 18.05
C SER A 44 -6.82 -12.95 19.44
N ILE A 45 -6.75 -11.62 19.52
CA ILE A 45 -6.91 -10.88 20.76
C ILE A 45 -8.30 -11.12 21.34
N PHE A 46 -9.34 -10.99 20.52
CA PHE A 46 -10.71 -11.21 20.94
C PHE A 46 -10.96 -12.65 21.40
N ALA A 47 -10.47 -13.64 20.65
CA ALA A 47 -10.60 -15.06 21.01
C ALA A 47 -9.86 -15.40 22.31
N ASN A 48 -8.68 -14.81 22.55
CA ASN A 48 -7.95 -14.99 23.81
C ASN A 48 -8.67 -14.32 24.99
N VAL A 49 -9.30 -13.15 24.81
CA VAL A 49 -10.17 -12.53 25.84
C VAL A 49 -11.34 -13.46 26.18
N CYS A 50 -12.01 -14.01 25.17
CA CYS A 50 -13.10 -14.97 25.40
C CYS A 50 -12.60 -16.25 26.09
N LEU A 51 -11.40 -16.73 25.71
CA LEU A 51 -10.78 -17.92 26.30
C LEU A 51 -10.54 -17.76 27.79
N VAL A 52 -10.06 -16.60 28.22
CA VAL A 52 -9.82 -16.31 29.67
C VAL A 52 -11.09 -16.33 30.50
N HIS A 53 -12.23 -16.00 29.91
CA HIS A 53 -13.54 -15.96 30.57
C HIS A 53 -14.36 -17.25 30.36
N ALA A 54 -13.84 -18.22 29.58
CA ALA A 54 -14.53 -19.47 29.33
C ALA A 54 -14.60 -20.37 30.56
N GLN A 55 -15.78 -20.92 30.83
CA GLN A 55 -16.01 -21.74 32.02
C GLN A 55 -16.10 -23.25 31.71
N THR A 56 -16.43 -23.63 30.48
CA THR A 56 -16.59 -25.04 30.10
C THR A 56 -15.36 -25.53 29.32
N GLU A 57 -14.98 -26.78 29.53
CA GLU A 57 -13.83 -27.38 28.83
C GLU A 57 -13.98 -27.36 27.31
N SER A 58 -15.20 -27.58 26.81
CA SER A 58 -15.49 -27.51 25.38
C SER A 58 -15.26 -26.11 24.79
N SER A 59 -15.70 -25.05 25.52
CA SER A 59 -15.46 -23.66 25.11
C SER A 59 -13.98 -23.30 25.15
N ILE A 60 -13.26 -23.76 26.20
CA ILE A 60 -11.82 -23.53 26.33
C ILE A 60 -11.07 -24.13 25.14
N ARG A 61 -11.38 -25.39 24.76
CA ARG A 61 -10.77 -26.04 23.59
C ARG A 61 -11.08 -25.29 22.31
N ALA A 62 -12.36 -25.01 22.05
CA ALA A 62 -12.77 -24.34 20.82
C ALA A 62 -12.12 -22.96 20.67
N LEU A 63 -12.16 -22.13 21.71
CA LEU A 63 -11.57 -20.79 21.70
C LEU A 63 -10.04 -20.83 21.60
N SER A 64 -9.38 -21.81 22.23
CA SER A 64 -7.94 -22.02 22.09
C SER A 64 -7.54 -22.34 20.65
N VAL A 65 -8.29 -23.19 19.95
CA VAL A 65 -8.06 -23.51 18.54
C VAL A 65 -8.31 -22.29 17.66
N ILE A 66 -9.44 -21.59 17.87
CA ILE A 66 -9.81 -20.39 17.12
C ILE A 66 -8.72 -19.30 17.25
N ALA A 67 -8.26 -19.03 18.47
CA ALA A 67 -7.18 -18.09 18.71
C ALA A 67 -5.89 -18.51 18.01
N GLY A 68 -5.50 -19.79 18.12
CA GLY A 68 -4.32 -20.34 17.46
C GLY A 68 -4.37 -20.24 15.93
N ILE A 69 -5.54 -20.45 15.32
CA ILE A 69 -5.73 -20.25 13.86
C ILE A 69 -5.51 -18.78 13.48
N HIS A 70 -6.06 -17.83 14.23
CA HIS A 70 -5.90 -16.41 13.97
C HIS A 70 -4.45 -15.95 14.18
N GLU A 71 -3.78 -16.41 15.22
CA GLU A 71 -2.36 -16.08 15.46
C GLU A 71 -1.46 -16.62 14.34
N ALA A 72 -1.64 -17.86 13.95
CA ALA A 72 -0.91 -18.44 12.81
C ALA A 72 -1.25 -17.72 11.50
N GLY A 73 -2.52 -17.37 11.29
CA GLY A 73 -2.97 -16.58 10.15
C GLY A 73 -2.32 -15.21 10.07
N ALA A 74 -2.17 -14.54 11.20
CA ALA A 74 -1.47 -13.26 11.30
C ALA A 74 0.02 -13.41 10.94
N MET A 75 0.70 -14.43 11.49
CA MET A 75 2.12 -14.69 11.21
C MET A 75 2.35 -15.04 9.72
N ILE A 76 1.57 -15.94 9.14
CA ILE A 76 1.68 -16.34 7.74
C ILE A 76 1.35 -15.15 6.82
N GLY A 77 0.26 -14.43 7.10
CA GLY A 77 -0.12 -13.25 6.33
C GLY A 77 0.96 -12.18 6.32
N PHE A 78 1.61 -11.96 7.45
CA PHE A 78 2.74 -11.05 7.57
C PHE A 78 3.95 -11.46 6.71
N HIS A 79 4.33 -12.75 6.71
CA HIS A 79 5.42 -13.25 5.89
C HIS A 79 5.12 -13.20 4.39
N GLU A 80 3.92 -13.58 3.98
CA GLU A 80 3.48 -13.48 2.59
C GLU A 80 3.45 -12.01 2.11
N TRP A 81 3.04 -11.08 2.99
CA TRP A 81 3.10 -9.66 2.71
C TRP A 81 4.55 -9.20 2.49
N ILE A 82 5.49 -9.59 3.38
CA ILE A 82 6.91 -9.27 3.23
C ILE A 82 7.44 -9.81 1.89
N LEU A 83 7.14 -11.04 1.53
CA LEU A 83 7.57 -11.66 0.28
C LEU A 83 7.07 -10.89 -0.95
N ARG A 84 5.83 -10.42 -0.92
CA ARG A 84 5.27 -9.59 -2.00
C ARG A 84 5.96 -8.23 -2.10
N VAL A 85 6.15 -7.54 -0.98
CA VAL A 85 6.88 -6.27 -0.94
C VAL A 85 8.32 -6.43 -1.42
N ARG A 86 8.99 -7.53 -1.05
CA ARG A 86 10.34 -7.85 -1.54
C ARG A 86 10.43 -8.00 -3.05
N ARG A 87 9.38 -8.51 -3.71
CA ARG A 87 9.33 -8.67 -5.17
C ARG A 87 9.14 -7.34 -5.90
N THR A 88 8.49 -6.36 -5.29
CA THR A 88 8.28 -5.03 -5.89
C THR A 88 9.52 -4.14 -5.78
N ILE A 89 10.44 -4.40 -4.84
CA ILE A 89 11.64 -3.59 -4.61
C ILE A 89 12.83 -4.21 -5.36
N PRO A 90 13.48 -3.48 -6.30
CA PRO A 90 14.63 -3.97 -7.06
C PRO A 90 15.77 -4.46 -6.16
N ALA A 91 16.36 -5.59 -6.52
CA ALA A 91 17.39 -6.23 -5.69
C ALA A 91 18.76 -5.52 -5.71
N ARG A 92 19.03 -4.65 -6.69
CA ARG A 92 20.28 -3.89 -6.84
C ARG A 92 21.56 -4.72 -6.60
N GLY A 93 21.61 -5.94 -7.16
CA GLY A 93 22.76 -6.86 -7.02
C GLY A 93 22.84 -7.65 -5.71
N LEU A 94 21.92 -7.45 -4.76
CA LEU A 94 21.88 -8.23 -3.52
C LEU A 94 21.22 -9.60 -3.75
N ARG A 95 21.79 -10.66 -3.13
CA ARG A 95 21.19 -12.01 -3.18
C ARG A 95 19.78 -11.99 -2.55
N THR A 96 18.77 -12.36 -3.34
CA THR A 96 17.36 -12.35 -2.90
C THR A 96 17.00 -13.62 -2.11
N THR A 97 17.64 -14.72 -2.45
CA THR A 97 17.30 -16.09 -1.97
C THR A 97 17.33 -16.24 -0.46
N PHE A 98 18.29 -15.61 0.23
CA PHE A 98 18.39 -15.74 1.69
C PHE A 98 17.18 -15.16 2.41
N GLY A 99 16.76 -13.95 2.05
CA GLY A 99 15.60 -13.34 2.70
C GLY A 99 14.27 -14.03 2.36
N ASP A 100 14.15 -14.63 1.17
CA ASP A 100 12.99 -15.43 0.82
C ASP A 100 12.95 -16.74 1.63
N ARG A 101 14.11 -17.40 1.80
CA ARG A 101 14.22 -18.57 2.68
C ARG A 101 13.91 -18.23 4.14
N LEU A 102 14.36 -17.08 4.61
CA LEU A 102 14.09 -16.62 5.98
C LEU A 102 12.59 -16.38 6.21
N SER A 103 11.89 -15.76 5.26
CA SER A 103 10.43 -15.59 5.35
C SER A 103 9.71 -16.95 5.29
N ARG A 104 10.13 -17.87 4.41
CA ARG A 104 9.56 -19.22 4.36
C ARG A 104 9.83 -20.05 5.63
N PHE A 105 11.00 -19.87 6.26
CA PHE A 105 11.27 -20.43 7.57
C PHE A 105 10.27 -19.94 8.64
N GLY A 106 9.97 -18.63 8.63
CA GLY A 106 8.97 -18.07 9.54
C GLY A 106 7.56 -18.60 9.31
N GLU A 107 7.17 -18.86 8.06
CA GLU A 107 5.90 -19.52 7.74
C GLU A 107 5.85 -20.97 8.25
N VAL A 108 6.95 -21.71 8.08
CA VAL A 108 7.03 -23.07 8.63
C VAL A 108 6.92 -23.07 10.15
N ALA A 109 7.58 -22.10 10.82
CA ALA A 109 7.44 -21.94 12.28
C ALA A 109 5.99 -21.61 12.69
N ALA A 110 5.29 -20.76 11.93
CA ALA A 110 3.88 -20.46 12.14
C ALA A 110 2.97 -21.69 11.92
N LEU A 111 3.27 -22.52 10.93
CA LEU A 111 2.55 -23.78 10.69
C LEU A 111 2.79 -24.81 11.81
N VAL A 112 4.01 -24.90 12.34
CA VAL A 112 4.31 -25.71 13.53
C VAL A 112 3.51 -25.24 14.73
N TYR A 113 3.46 -23.90 14.95
CA TYR A 113 2.62 -23.30 15.99
C TYR A 113 1.14 -23.69 15.82
N LEU A 114 0.61 -23.57 14.59
CA LEU A 114 -0.77 -23.94 14.26
C LEU A 114 -1.08 -25.40 14.57
N ALA A 115 -0.19 -26.31 14.13
CA ALA A 115 -0.34 -27.73 14.38
C ALA A 115 -0.39 -28.03 15.89
N LEU A 116 0.50 -27.43 16.67
CA LEU A 116 0.49 -27.56 18.13
C LEU A 116 -0.79 -27.00 18.76
N ALA A 117 -1.28 -25.85 18.28
CA ALA A 117 -2.51 -25.25 18.78
C ALA A 117 -3.76 -26.12 18.51
N ILE A 118 -3.78 -26.82 17.37
CA ILE A 118 -4.89 -27.74 17.02
C ILE A 118 -4.78 -29.07 17.80
N TRP A 119 -3.58 -29.61 17.94
CA TRP A 119 -3.39 -30.92 18.58
C TRP A 119 -3.37 -30.85 20.10
N LEU A 120 -2.93 -29.75 20.68
CA LEU A 120 -2.75 -29.56 22.12
C LEU A 120 -3.50 -28.31 22.63
N PRO A 121 -4.81 -28.15 22.33
CA PRO A 121 -5.55 -26.94 22.70
C PRO A 121 -5.64 -26.71 24.20
N ASP A 122 -5.76 -27.76 25.00
CA ASP A 122 -5.80 -27.67 26.46
C ASP A 122 -4.46 -27.21 27.05
N VAL A 123 -3.36 -27.72 26.48
CA VAL A 123 -2.00 -27.32 26.88
C VAL A 123 -1.78 -25.85 26.52
N ARG A 124 -2.18 -25.43 25.31
CA ARG A 124 -2.10 -24.04 24.92
C ARG A 124 -2.89 -23.13 25.85
N ALA A 125 -4.12 -23.49 26.20
CA ALA A 125 -4.97 -22.69 27.07
C ALA A 125 -4.36 -22.55 28.48
N ARG A 126 -3.88 -23.63 29.07
CA ARG A 126 -3.39 -23.66 30.44
C ARG A 126 -1.95 -23.20 30.59
N GLU A 127 -1.05 -23.69 29.72
CA GLU A 127 0.40 -23.51 29.88
C GLU A 127 0.97 -22.35 29.05
N PHE A 128 0.26 -21.87 28.02
CA PHE A 128 0.66 -20.70 27.27
C PHE A 128 -0.18 -19.49 27.66
N VAL A 129 -1.49 -19.48 27.41
CA VAL A 129 -2.35 -18.35 27.73
C VAL A 129 -2.51 -18.18 29.23
N GLY A 130 -2.75 -19.25 29.98
CA GLY A 130 -2.90 -19.22 31.44
C GLY A 130 -1.59 -18.86 32.15
N ALA A 131 -0.43 -19.22 31.59
CA ALA A 131 0.86 -18.85 32.17
C ALA A 131 1.14 -17.35 32.07
N LEU A 132 0.65 -16.67 31.02
CA LEU A 132 0.76 -15.22 30.86
C LEU A 132 -0.08 -14.45 31.90
N GLN A 133 -1.04 -15.09 32.52
CA GLN A 133 -1.87 -14.52 33.61
C GLN A 133 -1.26 -14.74 35.00
N ALA A 134 -0.38 -15.74 35.14
CA ALA A 134 0.24 -16.12 36.40
C ALA A 134 1.71 -15.73 36.42
N GLU A 135 2.23 -15.40 37.61
CA GLU A 135 3.68 -15.24 37.76
C GLU A 135 4.42 -16.56 37.48
N GLY A 136 5.51 -16.50 36.73
CA GLY A 136 6.38 -17.65 36.47
C GLY A 136 6.13 -18.40 35.16
N ALA A 137 5.55 -17.76 34.13
CA ALA A 137 5.38 -18.34 32.79
C ALA A 137 6.66 -18.96 32.23
N LEU A 138 7.80 -18.30 32.38
CA LEU A 138 9.09 -18.73 31.89
C LEU A 138 9.65 -20.01 32.59
N GLY A 139 9.12 -20.36 33.75
CA GLY A 139 9.47 -21.59 34.49
C GLY A 139 8.74 -22.86 34.01
N ARG A 140 7.79 -22.74 33.08
CA ARG A 140 6.95 -23.86 32.60
C ARG A 140 7.47 -24.41 31.29
N PRO A 141 7.94 -25.69 31.21
CA PRO A 141 8.45 -26.25 29.97
C PRO A 141 7.44 -26.25 28.80
N ALA A 142 6.16 -26.53 29.10
CA ALA A 142 5.11 -26.58 28.09
C ALA A 142 4.79 -25.20 27.48
N PHE A 143 5.11 -24.10 28.17
CA PHE A 143 5.04 -22.74 27.63
C PHE A 143 5.87 -22.59 26.37
N TYR A 144 7.07 -23.16 26.34
CA TYR A 144 8.01 -23.04 25.24
C TYR A 144 7.56 -23.77 23.95
N LEU A 145 6.64 -24.73 24.05
CA LEU A 145 6.05 -25.38 22.87
C LEU A 145 5.38 -24.36 21.93
N PHE A 146 4.75 -23.35 22.49
CA PHE A 146 4.04 -22.31 21.73
C PHE A 146 4.89 -21.04 21.59
N PHE A 147 5.65 -20.70 22.63
CA PHE A 147 6.51 -19.50 22.64
C PHE A 147 7.62 -19.56 21.60
N VAL A 148 8.33 -20.69 21.46
CA VAL A 148 9.46 -20.80 20.55
C VAL A 148 9.04 -20.66 19.08
N PRO A 149 8.07 -21.42 18.55
CA PRO A 149 7.71 -21.29 17.15
C PRO A 149 7.08 -19.92 16.82
N SER A 150 6.28 -19.34 17.72
CA SER A 150 5.72 -18.01 17.49
C SER A 150 6.81 -16.94 17.44
N ASN A 151 7.78 -16.94 18.36
CA ASN A 151 8.87 -15.99 18.37
C ASN A 151 9.87 -16.19 17.22
N LEU A 152 10.14 -17.44 16.82
CA LEU A 152 10.96 -17.71 15.62
C LEU A 152 10.28 -17.13 14.36
N SER A 153 8.98 -17.24 14.24
CA SER A 153 8.23 -16.64 13.15
C SER A 153 8.36 -15.11 13.19
N ILE A 154 8.06 -14.48 14.30
CA ILE A 154 8.14 -13.02 14.47
C ILE A 154 9.54 -12.50 14.17
N LEU A 155 10.57 -13.11 14.77
CA LEU A 155 11.96 -12.69 14.59
C LEU A 155 12.43 -12.83 13.14
N SER A 156 12.09 -13.94 12.48
CA SER A 156 12.41 -14.14 11.05
C SER A 156 11.74 -13.09 10.16
N GLY A 157 10.51 -12.67 10.49
CA GLY A 157 9.82 -11.58 9.82
C GLY A 157 10.52 -10.23 10.00
N LEU A 158 10.89 -9.86 11.22
CA LEU A 158 11.63 -8.63 11.51
C LEU A 158 12.99 -8.59 10.81
N LEU A 159 13.73 -9.70 10.82
CA LEU A 159 14.99 -9.82 10.09
C LEU A 159 14.78 -9.70 8.57
N SER A 160 13.70 -10.29 8.05
CA SER A 160 13.33 -10.17 6.62
C SER A 160 13.03 -8.73 6.22
N ILE A 161 12.35 -7.95 7.06
CA ILE A 161 12.14 -6.51 6.85
C ILE A 161 13.49 -5.76 6.87
N GLY A 162 14.38 -6.07 7.82
CA GLY A 162 15.73 -5.50 7.86
C GLY A 162 16.52 -5.72 6.56
N LEU A 163 16.39 -6.92 5.97
CA LEU A 163 16.98 -7.22 4.66
C LEU A 163 16.32 -6.45 3.51
N VAL A 164 15.02 -6.15 3.59
CA VAL A 164 14.33 -5.30 2.61
C VAL A 164 14.81 -3.86 2.72
N LEU A 165 14.97 -3.33 3.92
CA LEU A 165 15.47 -1.97 4.17
C LEU A 165 16.87 -1.75 3.58
N ARG A 166 17.73 -2.78 3.56
CA ARG A 166 19.05 -2.72 2.92
C ARG A 166 19.00 -2.50 1.40
N ARG A 167 17.88 -2.81 0.75
CA ARG A 167 17.68 -2.56 -0.69
C ARG A 167 17.39 -1.09 -1.00
N ARG A 168 17.35 -0.22 0.01
CA ARG A 168 17.02 1.20 -0.11
C ARG A 168 15.69 1.42 -0.85
N PRO A 169 14.57 0.94 -0.27
CA PRO A 169 13.26 1.20 -0.83
C PRO A 169 13.00 2.71 -0.95
N ASP A 170 11.99 3.08 -1.71
CA ASP A 170 11.58 4.47 -1.80
C ASP A 170 11.13 5.02 -0.43
N PRO A 171 11.12 6.35 -0.23
CA PRO A 171 10.84 6.96 1.08
C PRO A 171 9.51 6.53 1.70
N GLY A 172 8.45 6.34 0.89
CA GLY A 172 7.15 5.88 1.38
C GLY A 172 7.23 4.45 1.93
N GLU A 173 7.73 3.50 1.13
CA GLU A 173 7.90 2.12 1.55
C GLU A 173 8.85 1.99 2.75
N ARG A 174 9.93 2.77 2.77
CA ARG A 174 10.86 2.81 3.90
C ARG A 174 10.15 3.20 5.20
N THR A 175 9.29 4.23 5.16
CA THR A 175 8.53 4.69 6.34
C THR A 175 7.62 3.59 6.87
N ARG A 176 6.90 2.89 5.99
CA ARG A 176 6.02 1.77 6.35
C ARG A 176 6.80 0.59 6.96
N LEU A 177 7.93 0.22 6.35
CA LEU A 177 8.79 -0.87 6.84
C LEU A 177 9.42 -0.53 8.20
N LEU A 178 9.87 0.72 8.40
CA LEU A 178 10.40 1.17 9.69
C LEU A 178 9.34 1.18 10.79
N ALA A 179 8.11 1.59 10.46
CA ALA A 179 6.99 1.53 11.40
C ALA A 179 6.68 0.08 11.82
N LEU A 180 6.72 -0.87 10.89
CA LEU A 180 6.57 -2.30 11.21
C LEU A 180 7.72 -2.83 12.07
N CYS A 181 8.97 -2.43 11.80
CA CYS A 181 10.10 -2.80 12.64
C CYS A 181 9.98 -2.27 14.07
N ALA A 182 9.41 -1.07 14.24
CA ALA A 182 9.19 -0.47 15.56
C ALA A 182 7.95 -1.05 16.26
N ALA A 183 6.88 -1.31 15.52
CA ALA A 183 5.65 -1.89 16.05
C ALA A 183 5.79 -3.38 16.42
N GLY A 184 6.55 -4.14 15.63
CA GLY A 184 6.70 -5.59 15.79
C GLY A 184 7.14 -6.01 17.21
N PRO A 185 8.22 -5.45 17.78
CA PRO A 185 8.61 -5.73 19.14
C PRO A 185 7.54 -5.39 20.18
N LEU A 186 6.82 -4.27 20.01
CA LEU A 186 5.74 -3.86 20.93
C LEU A 186 4.56 -4.84 20.86
N LEU A 187 4.17 -5.26 19.66
CA LEU A 187 3.13 -6.27 19.48
C LEU A 187 3.57 -7.64 20.02
N ALA A 188 4.83 -8.02 19.83
CA ALA A 188 5.37 -9.28 20.34
C ALA A 188 5.48 -9.26 21.88
N THR A 189 5.89 -8.14 22.49
CA THR A 189 5.93 -8.01 23.95
C THR A 189 4.55 -8.07 24.57
N GLY A 190 3.50 -7.62 23.88
CA GLY A 190 2.11 -7.80 24.28
C GLY A 190 1.70 -9.26 24.49
N LEU A 191 2.38 -10.21 23.83
CA LEU A 191 2.17 -11.66 24.04
C LEU A 191 2.89 -12.23 25.26
N ILE A 192 3.82 -11.50 25.87
CA ILE A 192 4.70 -11.97 26.96
C ILE A 192 4.40 -11.23 28.27
N LEU A 193 3.87 -10.01 28.17
CA LEU A 193 3.55 -9.18 29.32
C LEU A 193 2.32 -9.71 30.08
N PRO A 194 2.26 -9.49 31.40
CA PRO A 194 1.03 -9.70 32.17
C PRO A 194 -0.16 -9.00 31.54
N LEU A 195 -1.35 -9.56 31.70
CA LEU A 195 -2.58 -9.09 31.04
C LEU A 195 -2.89 -7.61 31.30
N ASP A 196 -2.42 -7.03 32.41
CA ASP A 196 -2.60 -5.61 32.73
C ASP A 196 -1.79 -4.69 31.78
N TRP A 197 -0.64 -5.14 31.31
CA TRP A 197 0.28 -4.37 30.46
C TRP A 197 0.20 -4.75 28.97
N ALA A 198 -0.27 -5.96 28.69
CA ALA A 198 -0.38 -6.48 27.32
C ALA A 198 -1.21 -5.57 26.38
N PRO A 199 -2.40 -5.05 26.79
CA PRO A 199 -3.19 -4.13 25.96
C PRO A 199 -2.46 -2.81 25.68
N ILE A 200 -1.68 -2.30 26.63
CA ILE A 200 -0.92 -1.06 26.47
C ILE A 200 0.18 -1.25 25.43
N ALA A 201 0.94 -2.34 25.52
CA ALA A 201 1.97 -2.66 24.53
C ALA A 201 1.38 -2.89 23.15
N GLY A 202 0.26 -3.61 23.05
CA GLY A 202 -0.50 -3.82 21.81
C GLY A 202 -0.96 -2.49 21.19
N ALA A 203 -1.64 -1.64 21.97
CA ALA A 203 -2.11 -0.34 21.53
C ALA A 203 -0.98 0.56 21.03
N LEU A 204 0.14 0.61 21.76
CA LEU A 204 1.33 1.37 21.34
C LEU A 204 1.87 0.84 20.01
N GLY A 205 1.97 -0.47 19.83
CA GLY A 205 2.39 -1.09 18.59
C GLY A 205 1.47 -0.74 17.40
N GLU A 206 0.16 -0.80 17.62
CA GLU A 206 -0.84 -0.43 16.61
C GLU A 206 -0.78 1.06 16.26
N ILE A 207 -0.61 1.96 17.24
CA ILE A 207 -0.46 3.40 17.02
C ILE A 207 0.80 3.69 16.21
N VAL A 208 1.94 3.09 16.55
CA VAL A 208 3.20 3.25 15.79
C VAL A 208 3.01 2.79 14.35
N PHE A 209 2.35 1.67 14.15
CA PHE A 209 2.06 1.17 12.82
C PHE A 209 1.09 2.08 12.05
N LEU A 210 0.02 2.56 12.70
CA LEU A 210 -0.95 3.49 12.12
C LEU A 210 -0.29 4.80 11.64
N ILE A 211 0.60 5.38 12.45
CA ILE A 211 1.36 6.57 12.07
C ILE A 211 2.20 6.30 10.81
N GLY A 212 2.87 5.15 10.75
CA GLY A 212 3.64 4.76 9.56
C GLY A 212 2.79 4.56 8.32
N ALA A 213 1.64 3.91 8.48
CA ALA A 213 0.67 3.69 7.41
C ALA A 213 0.08 5.01 6.90
N LEU A 214 -0.30 5.92 7.81
CA LEU A 214 -0.82 7.23 7.44
C LEU A 214 0.22 8.05 6.65
N ARG A 215 1.47 8.08 7.11
CA ARG A 215 2.57 8.73 6.38
C ARG A 215 2.78 8.12 4.99
N TYR A 216 2.72 6.80 4.88
CA TYR A 216 2.79 6.12 3.59
C TYR A 216 1.69 6.59 2.62
N HIS A 217 0.43 6.64 3.08
CA HIS A 217 -0.70 7.11 2.27
C HIS A 217 -0.56 8.58 1.86
N VAL A 218 -0.06 9.45 2.75
CA VAL A 218 0.22 10.85 2.42
C VAL A 218 1.28 10.95 1.32
N PHE A 219 2.37 10.19 1.40
CA PHE A 219 3.39 10.16 0.35
C PHE A 219 2.84 9.66 -0.99
N GLN A 220 2.00 8.63 -1.00
CA GLN A 220 1.38 8.12 -2.22
C GLN A 220 0.41 9.14 -2.82
N GLY A 221 -0.39 9.81 -2.00
CA GLY A 221 -1.30 10.87 -2.44
C GLY A 221 -0.56 12.05 -3.09
N GLN A 222 0.55 12.49 -2.48
CA GLN A 222 1.39 13.57 -3.04
C GLN A 222 2.00 13.18 -4.39
N ARG A 223 2.45 11.93 -4.54
CA ARG A 223 2.95 11.41 -5.84
C ARG A 223 1.86 11.40 -6.90
N GLY A 224 0.66 10.95 -6.56
CA GLY A 224 -0.48 10.94 -7.48
C GLY A 224 -0.82 12.35 -7.95
N GLN A 225 -0.87 13.32 -7.04
CA GLN A 225 -1.11 14.73 -7.37
C GLN A 225 0.02 15.34 -8.22
N PHE A 226 1.28 14.99 -7.93
CA PHE A 226 2.41 15.46 -8.72
C PHE A 226 2.35 14.92 -10.15
N LEU A 227 2.13 13.62 -10.32
CA LEU A 227 1.97 13.02 -11.66
C LEU A 227 0.78 13.62 -12.41
N GLY A 228 -0.34 13.89 -11.71
CA GLY A 228 -1.51 14.50 -12.31
C GLY A 228 -1.28 15.89 -12.93
N ARG A 229 -0.22 16.62 -12.47
CA ARG A 229 0.15 17.92 -13.07
C ARG A 229 0.83 17.81 -14.43
N PHE A 230 1.39 16.63 -14.76
CA PHE A 230 2.06 16.36 -16.03
C PHE A 230 1.19 15.58 -17.02
N LEU A 231 0.03 15.15 -16.59
CA LEU A 231 -0.93 14.44 -17.43
C LEU A 231 -1.97 15.43 -17.96
N SER A 232 -2.42 15.22 -19.21
CA SER A 232 -3.60 15.95 -19.68
C SER A 232 -4.80 15.64 -18.76
N PRO A 233 -5.76 16.58 -18.61
CA PRO A 233 -6.94 16.37 -17.75
C PRO A 233 -7.67 15.06 -18.05
N GLN A 234 -7.77 14.67 -19.32
CA GLN A 234 -8.39 13.43 -19.78
C GLN A 234 -7.64 12.18 -19.30
N VAL A 235 -6.30 12.18 -19.41
CA VAL A 235 -5.45 11.08 -18.93
C VAL A 235 -5.49 11.00 -17.41
N ALA A 236 -5.47 12.14 -16.72
CA ALA A 236 -5.57 12.20 -15.26
C ALA A 236 -6.90 11.61 -14.75
N GLU A 237 -8.00 11.83 -15.47
CA GLU A 237 -9.30 11.26 -15.13
C GLU A 237 -9.34 9.74 -15.31
N ILE A 238 -8.79 9.21 -16.42
CA ILE A 238 -8.69 7.74 -16.63
C ILE A 238 -7.81 7.11 -15.54
N VAL A 239 -6.67 7.73 -15.21
CA VAL A 239 -5.80 7.23 -14.14
C VAL A 239 -6.52 7.21 -12.80
N ARG A 240 -7.39 8.20 -12.53
CA ARG A 240 -8.15 8.29 -11.28
C ARG A 240 -9.27 7.24 -11.20
N SER A 241 -9.99 7.04 -12.31
CA SER A 241 -11.17 6.14 -12.36
C SER A 241 -10.79 4.68 -12.57
N GLU A 242 -9.82 4.38 -13.42
CA GLU A 242 -9.48 3.03 -13.87
C GLU A 242 -8.07 2.57 -13.47
N GLY A 243 -7.26 3.49 -12.92
CA GLY A 243 -5.88 3.25 -12.52
C GLY A 243 -4.87 3.38 -13.66
N LEU A 244 -3.59 3.49 -13.30
CA LEU A 244 -2.49 3.68 -14.26
C LEU A 244 -2.37 2.55 -15.29
N ALA A 245 -2.70 1.32 -14.90
CA ALA A 245 -2.67 0.14 -15.78
C ALA A 245 -3.63 0.24 -16.97
N ALA A 246 -4.73 0.98 -16.85
CA ALA A 246 -5.68 1.19 -17.94
C ALA A 246 -5.06 2.06 -19.05
N VAL A 247 -4.36 3.13 -18.65
CA VAL A 247 -3.69 4.04 -19.58
C VAL A 247 -2.48 3.39 -20.29
N MET A 248 -1.84 2.43 -19.61
CA MET A 248 -0.66 1.71 -20.13
C MET A 248 -1.01 0.51 -21.02
N ARG A 249 -2.28 0.19 -21.22
CA ARG A 249 -2.69 -0.88 -22.14
C ARG A 249 -2.49 -0.43 -23.57
N GLU A 250 -1.87 -1.30 -24.37
CA GLU A 250 -1.84 -1.13 -25.82
C GLU A 250 -3.26 -1.18 -26.37
N SER A 251 -3.61 -0.16 -27.13
CA SER A 251 -4.91 -0.08 -27.81
C SER A 251 -4.72 0.47 -29.21
N THR A 252 -5.53 -0.01 -30.14
CA THR A 252 -5.60 0.51 -31.49
C THR A 252 -6.84 1.39 -31.62
N ALA A 253 -6.64 2.64 -32.04
CA ALA A 253 -7.76 3.59 -32.24
C ALA A 253 -7.56 4.39 -33.52
N GLU A 254 -8.66 4.74 -34.17
CA GLU A 254 -8.66 5.74 -35.23
C GLU A 254 -8.67 7.12 -34.58
N LEU A 255 -7.69 7.96 -34.95
CA LEU A 255 -7.53 9.29 -34.37
C LEU A 255 -7.06 10.29 -35.43
N SER A 256 -7.25 11.57 -35.17
CA SER A 256 -6.66 12.65 -35.95
C SER A 256 -5.45 13.22 -35.22
N VAL A 257 -4.36 13.39 -35.96
CA VAL A 257 -3.14 14.07 -35.47
C VAL A 257 -3.13 15.48 -36.04
N VAL A 258 -2.96 16.47 -35.16
CA VAL A 258 -2.81 17.88 -35.57
C VAL A 258 -1.45 18.36 -35.07
N ALA A 259 -0.64 18.85 -35.98
CA ALA A 259 0.63 19.50 -35.70
C ALA A 259 0.51 20.99 -35.99
N CYS A 260 0.85 21.82 -35.00
CA CYS A 260 0.88 23.26 -35.07
C CYS A 260 2.30 23.76 -34.86
N ASP A 261 2.63 24.87 -35.53
CA ASP A 261 3.95 25.49 -35.47
C ASP A 261 3.84 26.99 -35.61
N LEU A 262 4.70 27.77 -34.95
CA LEU A 262 4.74 29.22 -35.02
C LEU A 262 5.58 29.68 -36.20
N ARG A 263 4.94 30.27 -37.19
CA ARG A 263 5.66 30.82 -38.33
C ARG A 263 6.57 31.98 -37.95
N GLY A 264 7.84 31.86 -38.25
CA GLY A 264 8.83 32.92 -38.03
C GLY A 264 9.41 32.93 -36.59
N PHE A 265 9.15 31.91 -35.78
CA PHE A 265 9.64 31.81 -34.41
C PHE A 265 11.18 31.88 -34.34
N THR A 266 11.91 31.22 -35.21
CA THR A 266 13.39 31.26 -35.27
C THR A 266 13.87 32.71 -35.36
N ARG A 267 13.28 33.48 -36.26
CA ARG A 267 13.64 34.90 -36.48
C ARG A 267 13.28 35.75 -35.25
N LEU A 268 12.14 35.48 -34.63
CA LEU A 268 11.73 36.13 -33.39
C LEU A 268 12.68 35.82 -32.23
N SER A 269 13.08 34.57 -32.08
CA SER A 269 13.98 34.13 -31.00
C SER A 269 15.40 34.71 -31.11
N GLU A 270 15.86 34.95 -32.35
CA GLU A 270 17.15 35.60 -32.60
C GLU A 270 17.12 37.13 -32.40
N ALA A 271 15.97 37.75 -32.63
CA ALA A 271 15.80 39.21 -32.61
C ALA A 271 15.34 39.78 -31.28
N THR A 272 14.97 38.92 -30.30
CA THR A 272 14.25 39.33 -29.10
C THR A 272 14.86 38.75 -27.85
N SER A 273 14.62 39.33 -26.65
CA SER A 273 15.08 38.82 -25.38
C SER A 273 14.41 37.46 -25.04
N SER A 274 15.13 36.60 -24.30
CA SER A 274 14.62 35.29 -23.88
C SER A 274 13.31 35.38 -23.10
N GLN A 275 13.10 36.46 -22.32
CA GLN A 275 11.85 36.69 -21.56
C GLN A 275 10.67 36.90 -22.52
N ARG A 276 10.88 37.66 -23.60
CA ARG A 276 9.81 37.89 -24.61
C ARG A 276 9.51 36.60 -25.39
N VAL A 277 10.51 35.81 -25.70
CA VAL A 277 10.33 34.51 -26.34
C VAL A 277 9.47 33.59 -25.47
N ILE A 278 9.79 33.47 -24.17
CA ILE A 278 9.01 32.68 -23.22
C ILE A 278 7.57 33.20 -23.10
N GLN A 279 7.37 34.51 -23.10
CA GLN A 279 6.04 35.11 -23.05
C GLN A 279 5.21 34.73 -24.29
N VAL A 280 5.77 34.88 -25.48
CA VAL A 280 5.10 34.51 -26.75
C VAL A 280 4.76 33.01 -26.79
N LEU A 281 5.69 32.13 -26.37
CA LEU A 281 5.43 30.70 -26.30
C LEU A 281 4.29 30.38 -25.32
N ARG A 282 4.24 31.06 -24.17
CA ARG A 282 3.17 30.85 -23.19
C ARG A 282 1.81 31.27 -23.76
N GLU A 283 1.72 32.46 -24.33
CA GLU A 283 0.49 32.97 -24.96
C GLU A 283 0.02 32.02 -26.10
N TYR A 284 0.95 31.51 -26.90
CA TYR A 284 0.67 30.54 -27.94
C TYR A 284 0.17 29.20 -27.40
N TYR A 285 0.83 28.66 -26.38
CA TYR A 285 0.42 27.40 -25.76
C TYR A 285 -0.93 27.50 -25.08
N ASP A 286 -1.21 28.60 -24.42
CA ASP A 286 -2.50 28.86 -23.78
C ASP A 286 -3.63 28.95 -24.82
N ALA A 287 -3.42 29.64 -25.91
CA ALA A 287 -4.39 29.79 -26.98
C ALA A 287 -4.68 28.46 -27.69
N VAL A 288 -3.63 27.74 -28.10
CA VAL A 288 -3.77 26.43 -28.78
C VAL A 288 -4.33 25.37 -27.83
N GLY A 289 -3.90 25.40 -26.56
CA GLY A 289 -4.39 24.48 -25.54
C GLY A 289 -5.88 24.65 -25.24
N GLY A 290 -6.37 25.89 -25.20
CA GLY A 290 -7.78 26.20 -25.06
C GLY A 290 -8.62 25.64 -26.23
N GLU A 291 -8.22 25.91 -27.46
CA GLU A 291 -8.91 25.38 -28.65
C GLU A 291 -8.85 23.84 -28.71
N ALA A 292 -7.71 23.25 -28.34
CA ALA A 292 -7.57 21.80 -28.30
C ALA A 292 -8.58 21.17 -27.31
N ALA A 293 -8.72 21.76 -26.12
CA ALA A 293 -9.63 21.28 -25.11
C ALA A 293 -11.11 21.38 -25.55
N GLU A 294 -11.49 22.50 -26.18
CA GLU A 294 -12.84 22.73 -26.72
C GLU A 294 -13.23 21.70 -27.79
N LEU A 295 -12.28 21.27 -28.59
CA LEU A 295 -12.49 20.31 -29.69
C LEU A 295 -12.18 18.84 -29.29
N GLY A 296 -12.05 18.55 -27.99
CA GLY A 296 -11.81 17.21 -27.49
C GLY A 296 -10.39 16.69 -27.80
N GLY A 297 -9.45 17.57 -28.11
CA GLY A 297 -8.06 17.21 -28.36
C GLY A 297 -7.23 17.11 -27.09
N THR A 298 -6.23 16.25 -27.14
CA THR A 298 -5.24 16.08 -26.07
C THR A 298 -3.86 16.50 -26.59
N ILE A 299 -3.20 17.44 -25.90
CA ILE A 299 -1.82 17.80 -26.21
C ILE A 299 -0.93 16.60 -25.88
N LYS A 300 -0.25 16.06 -26.88
CA LYS A 300 0.66 14.92 -26.75
C LYS A 300 2.07 15.38 -26.44
N ASP A 301 2.54 16.44 -27.10
CA ASP A 301 3.90 16.92 -26.99
C ASP A 301 4.01 18.42 -27.30
N LEU A 302 4.98 19.05 -26.64
CA LEU A 302 5.38 20.46 -26.84
C LEU A 302 6.88 20.46 -27.16
N ALA A 303 7.21 20.76 -28.40
CA ALA A 303 8.60 20.73 -28.89
C ALA A 303 9.00 22.10 -29.41
N GLY A 304 9.58 22.95 -28.54
CA GLY A 304 9.92 24.34 -28.91
C GLY A 304 8.66 25.12 -29.25
N ASP A 305 8.53 25.55 -30.50
CA ASP A 305 7.34 26.24 -31.04
C ASP A 305 6.30 25.28 -31.65
N GLY A 306 6.61 23.98 -31.68
CA GLY A 306 5.73 22.94 -32.21
C GLY A 306 4.80 22.36 -31.12
N ILE A 307 3.53 22.13 -31.46
CA ILE A 307 2.55 21.45 -30.63
C ILE A 307 1.98 20.28 -31.42
N LEU A 308 2.00 19.09 -30.78
CA LEU A 308 1.37 17.89 -31.32
C LEU A 308 0.11 17.54 -30.51
N ILE A 309 -1.03 17.45 -31.18
CA ILE A 309 -2.33 17.21 -30.57
C ILE A 309 -2.96 15.97 -31.18
N LEU A 310 -3.55 15.14 -30.33
CA LEU A 310 -4.30 13.97 -30.71
C LEU A 310 -5.80 14.23 -30.44
N VAL A 311 -6.65 13.95 -31.43
CA VAL A 311 -8.12 13.99 -31.28
C VAL A 311 -8.65 12.58 -31.49
N GLY A 312 -9.31 12.02 -30.47
CA GLY A 312 -9.75 10.62 -30.44
C GLY A 312 -8.89 9.68 -29.59
N ALA A 313 -7.89 10.23 -28.88
CA ALA A 313 -7.11 9.51 -27.90
C ALA A 313 -6.70 10.46 -26.75
N PRO A 314 -6.63 9.99 -25.48
CA PRO A 314 -6.89 8.63 -25.00
C PRO A 314 -8.39 8.26 -24.92
N LEU A 315 -9.28 9.25 -24.99
CA LEU A 315 -10.72 9.01 -25.02
C LEU A 315 -11.19 8.97 -26.49
N PRO A 316 -11.99 7.94 -26.86
CA PRO A 316 -12.57 7.86 -28.19
C PRO A 316 -13.44 9.09 -28.49
N TYR A 317 -13.22 9.71 -29.63
CA TYR A 317 -14.02 10.84 -30.11
C TYR A 317 -14.53 10.52 -31.52
N PRO A 318 -15.81 10.15 -31.69
CA PRO A 318 -16.35 9.68 -32.97
C PRO A 318 -16.18 10.67 -34.12
N ASP A 319 -16.27 11.97 -33.84
CA ASP A 319 -16.17 13.06 -34.83
C ASP A 319 -14.76 13.66 -34.96
N HIS A 320 -13.70 12.90 -34.63
CA HIS A 320 -12.31 13.38 -34.64
C HIS A 320 -11.89 14.00 -35.99
N ALA A 321 -12.43 13.50 -37.11
CA ALA A 321 -12.15 14.04 -38.42
C ALA A 321 -12.78 15.44 -38.65
N ARG A 322 -14.00 15.67 -38.14
CA ARG A 322 -14.67 17.00 -38.18
C ARG A 322 -13.99 17.99 -37.25
N ALA A 323 -13.62 17.58 -36.06
CA ALA A 323 -12.88 18.42 -35.12
C ALA A 323 -11.58 18.93 -35.73
N ARG A 324 -10.84 18.08 -36.45
CA ARG A 324 -9.63 18.47 -37.22
C ARG A 324 -9.93 19.54 -38.24
N CYS A 325 -11.04 19.43 -38.98
CA CYS A 325 -11.42 20.40 -39.98
C CYS A 325 -11.86 21.75 -39.38
N ALA A 326 -12.62 21.70 -38.29
CA ALA A 326 -13.03 22.89 -37.55
C ALA A 326 -11.80 23.65 -37.02
N TRP A 327 -10.83 22.94 -36.50
CA TRP A 327 -9.62 23.55 -35.98
C TRP A 327 -8.74 24.21 -37.03
N ARG A 328 -8.57 23.57 -38.18
CA ARG A 328 -7.86 24.20 -39.32
C ARG A 328 -8.48 25.53 -39.74
N ASN A 329 -9.82 25.65 -39.62
CA ASN A 329 -10.52 26.88 -40.00
C ASN A 329 -10.53 27.92 -38.86
N GLY A 330 -10.55 27.51 -37.59
CA GLY A 330 -10.52 28.39 -36.41
C GLY A 330 -9.16 29.04 -36.22
N SER A 331 -8.08 28.25 -36.30
CA SER A 331 -6.71 28.76 -36.17
C SER A 331 -6.32 29.73 -37.29
N ALA A 332 -6.84 29.51 -38.49
CA ALA A 332 -6.60 30.43 -39.62
C ALA A 332 -7.33 31.77 -39.49
N THR A 333 -8.48 31.80 -38.78
CA THR A 333 -9.25 33.04 -38.56
C THR A 333 -8.71 33.90 -37.42
N ARG A 334 -8.15 33.29 -36.37
CA ARG A 334 -7.51 34.05 -35.28
C ARG A 334 -6.17 34.68 -35.68
N SER A 335 -5.35 33.96 -36.45
CA SER A 335 -4.06 34.49 -36.97
C SER A 335 -4.18 35.72 -37.90
N LYS A 336 -5.38 36.05 -38.34
CA LYS A 336 -5.62 37.23 -39.18
C LYS A 336 -6.15 38.44 -38.40
N ARG A 337 -6.36 38.31 -37.07
CA ARG A 337 -6.91 39.39 -36.21
C ARG A 337 -5.89 40.03 -35.28
N ASP A 338 -4.70 39.49 -35.19
CA ASP A 338 -3.53 40.02 -34.45
C ASP A 338 -2.37 40.37 -35.46
#